data_041445eecdf930aa3104342ab993aaf7
#
_entry.id   041445eecdf930aa3104342ab993aaf7
#
_cell.length_a   1.000
_cell.length_b   1.000
_cell.length_c   1.000
_cell.angle_alpha   90.00
_cell.angle_beta   90.00
_cell.angle_gamma   90.00
#
_symmetry.space_group_name_H-M   'P 1'
#
loop_
_entity.id
_entity.type
_entity.pdbx_description
1 polymer ?
#
loop_
_entity_poly.entity_id
_entity_poly.type
_entity_poly.pdbx_seq_one_letter_code
_entity_poly.pdbx_strand_id
1 'polypeptide(L)'
;MKKLLLFLLVATLGCGNVYSQTKKPVRRTTSVAAKQKAEAEAKAKAEAEEAKARDIEFNNSNCRFGFGTGEFISLQSSNNGFVVYEIPNMSASELKASVFTTLSSMYKSPKDVITSLSENMIQLEGYAEGIYGTDVAGDYYRNDIAFALIIQFKDGKVRYNSPNIKMIYQDWPLPGMAELDMNKPISVLIEDSSSREKVANYFNSIINTINSKLKQSNDW
;
A
#
# COMPACT_ATOMS: atom_id res chain seq x y z
N MET A 1 9.45 -20.42 -6.61
CA MET A 1 10.10 -21.06 -7.79
C MET A 1 10.07 -20.05 -8.91
N LYS A 2 11.24 -19.49 -9.25
CA LYS A 2 11.39 -18.44 -10.27
C LYS A 2 11.40 -19.10 -11.65
N LYS A 3 10.40 -18.82 -12.49
CA LYS A 3 10.46 -19.17 -13.91
C LYS A 3 11.13 -18.04 -14.67
N LEU A 4 12.39 -18.24 -14.99
CA LEU A 4 13.19 -17.41 -15.88
C LEU A 4 12.78 -17.76 -17.33
N LEU A 5 12.08 -16.86 -18.01
CA LEU A 5 11.76 -17.02 -19.44
C LEU A 5 12.92 -16.42 -20.24
N LEU A 6 13.77 -17.31 -20.73
CA LEU A 6 14.88 -17.00 -21.59
C LEU A 6 14.38 -16.94 -23.05
N PHE A 7 14.27 -15.75 -23.62
CA PHE A 7 14.01 -15.59 -25.06
C PHE A 7 15.33 -15.75 -25.84
N LEU A 8 15.47 -16.90 -26.50
CA LEU A 8 16.58 -17.19 -27.40
C LEU A 8 16.27 -16.60 -28.75
N LEU A 9 17.01 -15.56 -29.17
CA LEU A 9 16.93 -14.98 -30.51
C LEU A 9 17.88 -15.75 -31.42
N VAL A 10 17.32 -16.60 -32.27
CA VAL A 10 18.10 -17.33 -33.30
C VAL A 10 18.31 -16.40 -34.51
N ALA A 11 19.54 -15.96 -34.69
CA ALA A 11 19.99 -15.28 -35.88
C ALA A 11 20.43 -16.33 -36.94
N THR A 12 19.63 -16.55 -37.96
CA THR A 12 20.04 -17.34 -39.11
C THR A 12 20.78 -16.47 -40.14
N LEU A 13 22.07 -16.72 -40.25
CA LEU A 13 22.90 -16.23 -41.32
C LEU A 13 22.65 -17.07 -42.58
N GLY A 14 22.01 -16.49 -43.57
CA GLY A 14 21.89 -17.06 -44.90
C GLY A 14 22.90 -16.39 -45.85
N CYS A 15 23.98 -17.11 -46.20
CA CYS A 15 24.84 -16.77 -47.32
C CYS A 15 24.18 -17.17 -48.64
N GLY A 16 24.00 -16.22 -49.55
CA GLY A 16 23.60 -16.47 -50.92
C GLY A 16 24.29 -15.47 -51.85
N ASN A 17 25.36 -15.92 -52.50
CA ASN A 17 25.97 -15.23 -53.65
C ASN A 17 25.12 -15.39 -54.89
N VAL A 18 24.76 -14.33 -55.58
CA VAL A 18 24.54 -14.32 -57.06
C VAL A 18 24.76 -12.93 -57.65
N TYR A 19 25.62 -12.92 -58.63
CA TYR A 19 25.95 -12.00 -59.72
C TYR A 19 25.04 -10.80 -60.01
N SER A 20 25.73 -9.66 -60.13
CA SER A 20 25.70 -8.61 -61.18
C SER A 20 24.37 -8.24 -61.84
N GLN A 21 23.91 -7.03 -61.54
CA GLN A 21 23.59 -6.04 -62.60
C GLN A 21 23.49 -4.62 -62.03
N THR A 22 24.18 -3.71 -62.71
CA THR A 22 24.22 -2.27 -62.47
C THR A 22 22.84 -1.62 -62.54
N LYS A 23 22.28 -1.21 -61.38
CA LYS A 23 21.24 -0.16 -61.27
C LYS A 23 21.47 0.68 -60.04
N LYS A 24 21.42 2.00 -60.22
CA LYS A 24 21.64 3.09 -59.28
C LYS A 24 21.27 2.77 -57.82
N PRO A 25 22.09 3.13 -56.81
CA PRO A 25 21.74 2.91 -55.40
C PRO A 25 20.71 3.97 -54.98
N VAL A 26 19.43 3.58 -54.97
CA VAL A 26 18.37 4.39 -54.40
C VAL A 26 17.93 3.77 -53.09
N ARG A 27 18.24 4.48 -51.98
CA ARG A 27 17.50 4.47 -50.73
C ARG A 27 17.32 3.12 -49.96
N ARG A 28 18.40 2.49 -49.50
CA ARG A 28 18.28 1.44 -48.46
C ARG A 28 18.73 1.89 -47.07
N THR A 29 19.41 3.01 -46.92
CA THR A 29 19.96 3.49 -45.63
C THR A 29 18.90 4.06 -44.69
N THR A 30 17.80 4.58 -45.20
CA THR A 30 16.73 5.16 -44.36
C THR A 30 15.89 4.11 -43.61
N SER A 31 15.76 2.88 -44.13
CA SER A 31 14.95 1.84 -43.45
C SER A 31 15.67 1.19 -42.25
N VAL A 32 17.00 1.05 -42.32
CA VAL A 32 17.80 0.45 -41.24
C VAL A 32 17.89 1.42 -40.05
N ALA A 33 18.17 2.70 -40.31
CA ALA A 33 18.21 3.73 -39.26
C ALA A 33 16.86 3.93 -38.59
N ALA A 34 15.77 3.91 -39.34
CA ALA A 34 14.41 3.99 -38.79
C ALA A 34 14.06 2.78 -37.90
N LYS A 35 14.47 1.56 -38.33
CA LYS A 35 14.26 0.34 -37.54
C LYS A 35 15.08 0.35 -36.24
N GLN A 36 16.36 0.75 -36.31
CA GLN A 36 17.20 0.87 -35.12
C GLN A 36 16.69 1.92 -34.16
N LYS A 37 16.17 3.05 -34.63
CA LYS A 37 15.55 4.07 -33.82
C LYS A 37 14.29 3.55 -33.13
N ALA A 38 13.42 2.85 -33.82
CA ALA A 38 12.21 2.25 -33.27
C ALA A 38 12.54 1.17 -32.20
N GLU A 39 13.54 0.34 -32.44
CA GLU A 39 14.01 -0.66 -31.47
C GLU A 39 14.61 -0.01 -30.22
N ALA A 40 15.37 1.08 -30.39
CA ALA A 40 15.93 1.83 -29.24
C ALA A 40 14.82 2.52 -28.41
N GLU A 41 13.82 3.12 -29.08
CA GLU A 41 12.67 3.74 -28.41
C GLU A 41 11.80 2.68 -27.68
N ALA A 42 11.57 1.53 -28.30
CA ALA A 42 10.84 0.42 -27.67
C ALA A 42 11.58 -0.11 -26.43
N LYS A 43 12.90 -0.27 -26.53
CA LYS A 43 13.74 -0.70 -25.42
C LYS A 43 13.74 0.33 -24.27
N ALA A 44 13.91 1.60 -24.58
CA ALA A 44 13.87 2.67 -23.59
C ALA A 44 12.49 2.75 -22.87
N LYS A 45 11.40 2.53 -23.62
CA LYS A 45 10.05 2.47 -23.04
C LYS A 45 9.88 1.29 -22.12
N ALA A 46 10.35 0.11 -22.50
CA ALA A 46 10.28 -1.10 -21.68
C ALA A 46 11.11 -0.95 -20.38
N GLU A 47 12.31 -0.39 -20.48
CA GLU A 47 13.15 -0.11 -19.31
C GLU A 47 12.49 0.91 -18.35
N ALA A 48 11.82 1.93 -18.89
CA ALA A 48 11.09 2.90 -18.10
C ALA A 48 9.84 2.30 -17.41
N GLU A 49 9.13 1.38 -18.07
CA GLU A 49 8.00 0.65 -17.48
C GLU A 49 8.47 -0.30 -16.36
N GLU A 50 9.58 -1.00 -16.57
CA GLU A 50 10.17 -1.89 -15.58
C GLU A 50 10.69 -1.10 -14.36
N ALA A 51 11.28 0.07 -14.56
CA ALA A 51 11.69 0.95 -13.48
C ALA A 51 10.49 1.42 -12.65
N LYS A 52 9.40 1.86 -13.30
CA LYS A 52 8.15 2.22 -12.62
C LYS A 52 7.55 1.07 -11.83
N ALA A 53 7.55 -0.14 -12.39
CA ALA A 53 7.03 -1.32 -11.70
C ALA A 53 7.84 -1.63 -10.42
N ARG A 54 9.17 -1.48 -10.48
CA ARG A 54 10.04 -1.65 -9.30
C ARG A 54 9.79 -0.58 -8.24
N ASP A 55 9.58 0.68 -8.64
CA ASP A 55 9.26 1.77 -7.72
C ASP A 55 7.91 1.55 -7.02
N ILE A 56 6.90 1.07 -7.76
CA ILE A 56 5.59 0.70 -7.21
C ILE A 56 5.75 -0.44 -6.20
N GLU A 57 6.49 -1.49 -6.55
CA GLU A 57 6.72 -2.63 -5.65
C GLU A 57 7.44 -2.19 -4.35
N PHE A 58 8.47 -1.36 -4.47
CA PHE A 58 9.16 -0.78 -3.32
C PHE A 58 8.24 0.07 -2.45
N ASN A 59 7.46 0.96 -3.05
CA ASN A 59 6.50 1.80 -2.32
C ASN A 59 5.44 0.94 -1.63
N ASN A 60 4.90 -0.06 -2.31
CA ASN A 60 3.88 -0.95 -1.77
C ASN A 60 4.41 -1.81 -0.61
N SER A 61 5.66 -2.23 -0.64
CA SER A 61 6.29 -2.99 0.45
C SER A 61 6.42 -2.15 1.73
N ASN A 62 6.47 -0.83 1.60
CA ASN A 62 6.55 0.13 2.69
C ASN A 62 5.20 0.79 3.01
N CYS A 63 4.07 0.31 2.44
CA CYS A 63 2.72 0.80 2.71
C CYS A 63 2.26 0.40 4.12
N ARG A 64 2.87 1.00 5.13
CA ARG A 64 2.61 0.72 6.54
C ARG A 64 2.95 1.92 7.42
N PHE A 65 2.32 1.95 8.59
CA PHE A 65 2.61 2.92 9.63
C PHE A 65 3.66 2.39 10.60
N GLY A 66 4.53 3.27 11.06
CA GLY A 66 5.25 3.16 12.31
C GLY A 66 4.62 4.08 13.35
N PHE A 67 5.11 4.04 14.57
CA PHE A 67 4.72 4.96 15.62
C PHE A 67 5.96 5.71 16.11
N GLY A 68 6.01 7.00 15.81
CA GLY A 68 7.08 7.91 16.26
C GLY A 68 6.85 8.42 17.68
N THR A 69 7.56 9.49 18.05
CA THR A 69 7.37 10.18 19.35
C THR A 69 6.06 10.96 19.32
N GLY A 70 4.95 10.24 19.24
CA GLY A 70 3.68 10.91 19.38
C GLY A 70 2.70 10.75 18.26
N GLU A 71 3.10 10.29 17.12
CA GLU A 71 2.27 10.24 15.93
C GLU A 71 2.54 8.97 15.13
N PHE A 72 1.53 8.53 14.38
CA PHE A 72 1.75 7.57 13.31
C PHE A 72 2.61 8.22 12.23
N ILE A 73 3.69 7.56 11.89
CA ILE A 73 4.58 7.96 10.79
C ILE A 73 4.40 7.01 9.61
N SER A 74 4.39 7.57 8.41
CA SER A 74 4.46 6.78 7.19
C SER A 74 5.87 6.21 7.03
N LEU A 75 5.98 4.89 6.79
CA LEU A 75 7.26 4.28 6.44
C LEU A 75 7.58 4.38 4.94
N GLN A 76 6.65 4.90 4.12
CA GLN A 76 6.88 5.14 2.70
C GLN A 76 7.61 6.45 2.40
N SER A 77 7.34 7.48 3.20
CA SER A 77 7.87 8.82 2.97
C SER A 77 7.94 9.61 4.27
N SER A 78 8.67 10.72 4.27
CA SER A 78 8.71 11.67 5.38
C SER A 78 7.38 12.41 5.63
N ASN A 79 6.33 12.12 4.87
CA ASN A 79 5.00 12.68 5.07
C ASN A 79 4.30 11.94 6.20
N ASN A 80 4.20 12.58 7.34
CA ASN A 80 3.46 12.07 8.49
C ASN A 80 1.96 12.25 8.22
N GLY A 81 1.19 11.21 8.13
CA GLY A 81 -0.24 11.33 8.05
C GLY A 81 -0.97 10.41 7.08
N PHE A 82 -0.27 9.72 6.18
CA PHE A 82 -0.88 8.72 5.31
C PHE A 82 0.14 7.77 4.67
N VAL A 83 -0.35 6.60 4.26
CA VAL A 83 0.35 5.67 3.37
C VAL A 83 -0.47 5.39 2.12
N VAL A 84 0.18 5.09 1.00
CA VAL A 84 -0.46 4.85 -0.29
C VAL A 84 -0.08 3.47 -0.82
N TYR A 85 -1.08 2.70 -1.24
CA TYR A 85 -0.90 1.46 -1.99
C TYR A 85 -1.23 1.71 -3.45
N GLU A 86 -0.29 1.41 -4.35
CA GLU A 86 -0.47 1.59 -5.79
C GLU A 86 -0.84 0.27 -6.45
N ILE A 87 -1.90 0.29 -7.24
CA ILE A 87 -2.39 -0.86 -7.99
C ILE A 87 -2.85 -0.38 -9.37
N PRO A 88 -1.93 -0.32 -10.34
CA PRO A 88 -2.24 0.14 -11.69
C PRO A 88 -3.43 -0.61 -12.30
N ASN A 89 -4.16 0.08 -13.16
CA ASN A 89 -5.27 -0.46 -13.95
C ASN A 89 -6.59 -0.74 -13.20
N MET A 90 -6.71 -0.37 -11.93
CA MET A 90 -8.00 -0.37 -11.24
C MET A 90 -8.54 1.06 -11.10
N SER A 91 -9.81 1.26 -11.41
CA SER A 91 -10.50 2.53 -11.16
C SER A 91 -10.77 2.76 -9.67
N ALA A 92 -10.99 4.01 -9.26
CA ALA A 92 -11.33 4.36 -7.88
C ALA A 92 -12.59 3.61 -7.38
N SER A 93 -13.58 3.41 -8.26
CA SER A 93 -14.81 2.68 -7.92
C SER A 93 -14.59 1.19 -7.70
N GLU A 94 -13.76 0.54 -8.53
CA GLU A 94 -13.38 -0.87 -8.35
C GLU A 94 -12.57 -1.08 -7.07
N LEU A 95 -11.60 -0.19 -6.82
CA LEU A 95 -10.82 -0.19 -5.58
C LEU A 95 -11.73 -0.06 -4.35
N LYS A 96 -12.66 0.92 -4.37
CA LYS A 96 -13.62 1.11 -3.27
C LYS A 96 -14.48 -0.13 -3.04
N ALA A 97 -15.04 -0.71 -4.11
CA ALA A 97 -15.89 -1.89 -4.02
C ALA A 97 -15.13 -3.09 -3.45
N SER A 98 -13.90 -3.33 -3.91
CA SER A 98 -13.05 -4.42 -3.44
C SER A 98 -12.66 -4.23 -1.96
N VAL A 99 -12.27 -3.02 -1.57
CA VAL A 99 -11.92 -2.70 -0.17
C VAL A 99 -13.15 -2.83 0.72
N PHE A 100 -14.31 -2.32 0.29
CA PHE A 100 -15.56 -2.45 1.04
C PHE A 100 -15.93 -3.93 1.26
N THR A 101 -15.84 -4.75 0.23
CA THR A 101 -16.09 -6.20 0.31
C THR A 101 -15.12 -6.88 1.27
N THR A 102 -13.82 -6.54 1.20
CA THR A 102 -12.80 -7.08 2.10
C THR A 102 -13.10 -6.72 3.55
N LEU A 103 -13.33 -5.45 3.83
CA LEU A 103 -13.68 -4.98 5.17
C LEU A 103 -14.97 -5.63 5.67
N SER A 104 -15.99 -5.76 4.81
CA SER A 104 -17.25 -6.39 5.17
C SER A 104 -17.07 -7.86 5.57
N SER A 105 -16.08 -8.54 5.04
CA SER A 105 -15.76 -9.92 5.44
C SER A 105 -14.98 -10.03 6.75
N MET A 106 -14.36 -8.93 7.20
CA MET A 106 -13.56 -8.90 8.44
C MET A 106 -14.41 -8.67 9.70
N TYR A 107 -15.57 -8.04 9.56
CA TYR A 107 -16.39 -7.61 10.69
C TYR A 107 -17.74 -8.32 10.72
N LYS A 108 -18.20 -8.67 11.93
CA LYS A 108 -19.53 -9.31 12.14
C LYS A 108 -20.71 -8.40 11.78
N SER A 109 -20.55 -7.10 12.01
CA SER A 109 -21.57 -6.06 11.73
C SER A 109 -20.95 -4.96 10.87
N PRO A 110 -20.71 -5.19 9.56
CA PRO A 110 -20.04 -4.21 8.71
C PRO A 110 -20.73 -2.84 8.65
N LYS A 111 -22.05 -2.82 8.75
CA LYS A 111 -22.85 -1.58 8.71
C LYS A 111 -22.60 -0.66 9.91
N ASP A 112 -22.17 -1.23 11.03
CA ASP A 112 -21.93 -0.47 12.26
C ASP A 112 -20.52 0.13 12.28
N VAL A 113 -19.61 -0.41 11.46
CA VAL A 113 -18.19 -0.03 11.47
C VAL A 113 -17.71 0.63 10.18
N ILE A 114 -18.44 0.46 9.05
CA ILE A 114 -18.03 0.99 7.75
C ILE A 114 -19.03 2.04 7.28
N THR A 115 -18.57 3.28 7.15
CA THR A 115 -19.38 4.41 6.64
C THR A 115 -18.81 4.92 5.32
N SER A 116 -19.66 5.05 4.30
CA SER A 116 -19.30 5.68 3.04
C SER A 116 -19.43 7.20 3.18
N LEU A 117 -18.31 7.92 3.24
CA LEU A 117 -18.29 9.38 3.39
C LEU A 117 -18.51 10.11 2.06
N SER A 118 -18.06 9.53 0.94
CA SER A 118 -18.23 10.06 -0.41
C SER A 118 -18.03 8.95 -1.46
N GLU A 119 -18.12 9.31 -2.74
CA GLU A 119 -17.82 8.37 -3.84
C GLU A 119 -16.43 7.73 -3.71
N ASN A 120 -15.44 8.51 -3.26
CA ASN A 120 -14.04 8.11 -3.21
C ASN A 120 -13.49 7.98 -1.79
N MET A 121 -14.35 7.79 -0.79
CA MET A 121 -13.92 7.75 0.60
C MET A 121 -14.82 6.86 1.44
N ILE A 122 -14.19 6.04 2.28
CA ILE A 122 -14.86 5.31 3.35
C ILE A 122 -14.14 5.57 4.67
N GLN A 123 -14.89 5.46 5.76
CA GLN A 123 -14.40 5.49 7.12
C GLN A 123 -14.67 4.15 7.77
N LEU A 124 -13.64 3.58 8.36
CA LEU A 124 -13.73 2.41 9.21
C LEU A 124 -13.63 2.90 10.66
N GLU A 125 -14.69 2.73 11.42
CA GLU A 125 -14.72 2.96 12.85
C GLU A 125 -14.72 1.61 13.57
N GLY A 126 -13.93 1.50 14.62
CA GLY A 126 -13.80 0.23 15.31
C GLY A 126 -13.38 0.40 16.76
N TYR A 127 -13.53 -0.72 17.43
CA TYR A 127 -13.09 -0.92 18.81
C TYR A 127 -12.20 -2.17 18.83
N ALA A 128 -11.05 -2.07 19.45
CA ALA A 128 -10.11 -3.17 19.54
C ALA A 128 -9.69 -3.38 21.00
N GLU A 129 -10.00 -4.57 21.50
CA GLU A 129 -9.80 -4.94 22.90
C GLU A 129 -8.37 -5.43 23.13
N GLY A 130 -7.76 -5.00 24.23
CA GLY A 130 -6.51 -5.54 24.73
C GLY A 130 -5.33 -5.38 23.78
N ILE A 131 -5.31 -4.32 22.95
CA ILE A 131 -4.28 -4.11 21.91
C ILE A 131 -2.90 -3.97 22.53
N TYR A 132 -2.82 -3.33 23.69
CA TYR A 132 -1.58 -3.20 24.44
C TYR A 132 -1.87 -3.28 25.94
N GLY A 133 -0.84 -3.43 26.75
CA GLY A 133 -0.98 -3.44 28.20
C GLY A 133 0.04 -2.52 28.84
N THR A 134 -0.32 -2.01 30.00
CA THR A 134 0.53 -1.17 30.82
C THR A 134 0.76 -1.88 32.15
N ASP A 135 2.02 -1.99 32.56
CA ASP A 135 2.38 -2.48 33.88
C ASP A 135 2.40 -1.29 34.84
N VAL A 136 1.59 -1.36 35.89
CA VAL A 136 1.53 -0.34 36.93
C VAL A 136 1.69 -1.02 38.28
N ALA A 137 2.81 -0.78 38.93
CA ALA A 137 3.13 -1.33 40.25
C ALA A 137 3.07 -2.87 40.34
N GLY A 138 3.34 -3.59 39.26
CA GLY A 138 3.32 -5.03 39.17
C GLY A 138 1.98 -5.63 38.71
N ASP A 139 0.97 -4.82 38.47
CA ASP A 139 -0.30 -5.22 37.92
C ASP A 139 -0.35 -4.88 36.42
N TYR A 140 -0.73 -5.86 35.58
CA TYR A 140 -0.83 -5.70 34.13
C TYR A 140 -2.25 -5.33 33.72
N TYR A 141 -2.43 -4.11 33.22
CA TYR A 141 -3.70 -3.58 32.75
C TYR A 141 -3.77 -3.67 31.23
N ARG A 142 -4.86 -4.25 30.71
CA ARG A 142 -5.16 -4.24 29.28
C ARG A 142 -5.83 -2.93 28.90
N ASN A 143 -5.40 -2.38 27.79
CA ASN A 143 -5.96 -1.16 27.23
C ASN A 143 -6.61 -1.43 25.89
N ASP A 144 -7.78 -0.86 25.71
CA ASP A 144 -8.55 -0.92 24.50
C ASP A 144 -8.41 0.37 23.72
N ILE A 145 -8.68 0.33 22.43
CA ILE A 145 -8.71 1.50 21.57
C ILE A 145 -10.01 1.57 20.80
N ALA A 146 -10.62 2.78 20.77
CA ALA A 146 -11.58 3.13 19.74
C ALA A 146 -10.84 3.91 18.66
N PHE A 147 -11.15 3.66 17.39
CA PHE A 147 -10.42 4.28 16.28
C PHE A 147 -11.32 4.64 15.11
N ALA A 148 -10.84 5.59 14.31
CA ALA A 148 -11.37 5.88 12.99
C ALA A 148 -10.23 5.89 11.97
N LEU A 149 -10.34 5.06 10.93
CA LEU A 149 -9.42 4.97 9.80
C LEU A 149 -10.12 5.44 8.53
N ILE A 150 -9.62 6.50 7.91
CA ILE A 150 -10.15 7.01 6.64
C ILE A 150 -9.34 6.42 5.48
N ILE A 151 -10.07 5.84 4.52
CA ILE A 151 -9.52 5.23 3.31
C ILE A 151 -10.05 6.00 2.11
N GLN A 152 -9.15 6.51 1.27
CA GLN A 152 -9.47 7.31 0.09
C GLN A 152 -9.03 6.57 -1.19
N PHE A 153 -9.80 6.73 -2.25
CA PHE A 153 -9.60 6.05 -3.52
C PHE A 153 -9.37 7.04 -4.65
N LYS A 154 -8.41 6.72 -5.50
CA LYS A 154 -8.14 7.36 -6.77
C LYS A 154 -7.76 6.25 -7.75
N ASP A 155 -7.92 6.50 -9.05
CA ASP A 155 -7.51 5.54 -10.07
C ASP A 155 -6.07 5.07 -9.84
N GLY A 156 -5.92 3.77 -9.72
CA GLY A 156 -4.65 3.11 -9.44
C GLY A 156 -4.10 3.24 -8.02
N LYS A 157 -4.83 3.84 -7.06
CA LYS A 157 -4.28 4.12 -5.72
C LYS A 157 -5.31 4.04 -4.61
N VAL A 158 -4.89 3.44 -3.50
CA VAL A 158 -5.60 3.49 -2.22
C VAL A 158 -4.73 4.23 -1.22
N ARG A 159 -5.29 5.24 -0.57
CA ARG A 159 -4.64 6.01 0.48
C ARG A 159 -5.27 5.70 1.82
N TYR A 160 -4.47 5.32 2.78
CA TYR A 160 -4.86 5.15 4.18
C TYR A 160 -4.34 6.35 4.96
N ASN A 161 -5.25 7.13 5.55
CA ASN A 161 -4.85 8.22 6.43
C ASN A 161 -4.40 7.66 7.79
N SER A 162 -3.57 8.40 8.52
CA SER A 162 -3.23 8.04 9.90
C SER A 162 -4.48 7.81 10.72
N PRO A 163 -4.57 6.68 11.44
CA PRO A 163 -5.71 6.41 12.29
C PRO A 163 -5.88 7.48 13.36
N ASN A 164 -7.11 7.94 13.55
CA ASN A 164 -7.48 8.69 14.75
C ASN A 164 -7.83 7.69 15.84
N ILE A 165 -7.15 7.73 16.96
CA ILE A 165 -7.30 6.75 18.04
C ILE A 165 -7.72 7.46 19.31
N LYS A 166 -8.68 6.85 20.02
CA LYS A 166 -9.03 7.19 21.41
C LYS A 166 -8.70 5.99 22.26
N MET A 167 -7.96 6.19 23.33
CA MET A 167 -7.70 5.16 24.31
C MET A 167 -8.90 5.01 25.23
N ILE A 168 -9.22 3.76 25.55
CA ILE A 168 -10.25 3.42 26.52
C ILE A 168 -9.57 2.57 27.57
N TYR A 169 -9.48 3.10 28.78
CA TYR A 169 -8.98 2.33 29.90
C TYR A 169 -10.12 1.47 30.45
N GLN A 170 -9.95 0.15 30.43
CA GLN A 170 -10.80 -0.73 31.20
C GLN A 170 -10.18 -0.96 32.57
N ASP A 171 -11.02 -0.84 33.61
CA ASP A 171 -10.73 -1.24 34.99
C ASP A 171 -9.49 -0.60 35.64
N TRP A 172 -9.33 0.71 35.49
CA TRP A 172 -8.32 1.41 36.30
C TRP A 172 -8.75 1.43 37.77
N PRO A 173 -8.00 0.79 38.70
CA PRO A 173 -8.49 0.57 40.06
C PRO A 173 -8.40 1.81 40.99
N LEU A 174 -7.87 2.94 40.48
CA LEU A 174 -7.70 4.12 41.31
C LEU A 174 -8.82 5.13 41.07
N PRO A 175 -9.70 5.38 42.06
CA PRO A 175 -10.68 6.45 42.02
C PRO A 175 -9.96 7.79 41.82
N GLY A 176 -10.29 8.52 40.75
CA GLY A 176 -9.72 9.82 40.44
C GLY A 176 -8.76 9.88 39.26
N MET A 177 -8.30 8.73 38.69
CA MET A 177 -7.52 8.70 37.45
C MET A 177 -8.37 8.53 36.20
N ALA A 178 -9.67 8.34 36.31
CA ALA A 178 -10.62 8.26 35.20
C ALA A 178 -10.76 9.57 34.41
N GLU A 179 -10.22 10.66 34.90
CA GLU A 179 -10.17 11.97 34.23
C GLU A 179 -8.82 12.28 33.56
N LEU A 180 -8.05 11.27 33.17
CA LEU A 180 -6.95 11.51 32.25
C LEU A 180 -7.53 12.11 30.97
N ASP A 181 -7.13 13.35 30.72
CA ASP A 181 -7.60 14.19 29.64
C ASP A 181 -7.58 13.43 28.30
N MET A 182 -8.74 12.89 27.94
CA MET A 182 -8.97 12.13 26.69
C MET A 182 -8.68 12.96 25.43
N ASN A 183 -8.39 14.25 25.59
CA ASN A 183 -7.96 15.15 24.52
C ASN A 183 -6.45 15.18 24.32
N LYS A 184 -5.66 14.49 25.15
CA LYS A 184 -4.23 14.40 24.90
C LYS A 184 -3.95 13.50 23.71
N PRO A 185 -3.01 13.88 22.84
CA PRO A 185 -2.57 12.99 21.76
C PRO A 185 -2.12 11.66 22.36
N ILE A 186 -2.50 10.58 21.72
CA ILE A 186 -2.20 9.19 22.15
C ILE A 186 -0.70 8.96 22.44
N SER A 187 0.13 9.75 21.81
CA SER A 187 1.59 9.76 21.96
C SER A 187 2.07 10.02 23.38
N VAL A 188 1.29 10.76 24.15
CA VAL A 188 1.61 11.05 25.57
C VAL A 188 1.18 9.90 26.46
N LEU A 189 0.28 9.06 25.99
CA LEU A 189 -0.33 7.98 26.77
C LEU A 189 0.35 6.62 26.55
N ILE A 190 1.03 6.42 25.41
CA ILE A 190 1.79 5.18 25.13
C ILE A 190 3.28 5.50 25.24
N GLU A 191 3.83 5.42 26.43
CA GLU A 191 5.26 5.73 26.68
C GLU A 191 6.18 4.61 26.19
N ASP A 192 5.74 3.38 26.27
CA ASP A 192 6.53 2.20 25.96
C ASP A 192 6.52 1.87 24.46
N SER A 193 7.73 1.61 23.92
CA SER A 193 7.95 1.33 22.49
C SER A 193 7.25 0.06 22.02
N SER A 194 7.13 -0.96 22.88
CA SER A 194 6.47 -2.23 22.56
C SER A 194 4.97 -2.04 22.35
N SER A 195 4.33 -1.23 23.18
CA SER A 195 2.92 -0.87 23.05
C SER A 195 2.65 -0.04 21.80
N ARG A 196 3.55 0.89 21.46
CA ARG A 196 3.49 1.65 20.21
C ARG A 196 3.54 0.75 18.99
N GLU A 197 4.45 -0.21 19.01
CA GLU A 197 4.58 -1.18 17.93
C GLU A 197 3.32 -2.05 17.79
N LYS A 198 2.74 -2.52 18.88
CA LYS A 198 1.49 -3.31 18.86
C LYS A 198 0.34 -2.55 18.23
N VAL A 199 0.18 -1.28 18.57
CA VAL A 199 -0.86 -0.41 17.98
C VAL A 199 -0.61 -0.22 16.49
N ALA A 200 0.63 0.10 16.07
CA ALA A 200 0.97 0.22 14.65
C ALA A 200 0.71 -1.09 13.89
N ASN A 201 1.10 -2.23 14.45
CA ASN A 201 0.92 -3.55 13.85
C ASN A 201 -0.56 -3.93 13.70
N TYR A 202 -1.43 -3.50 14.61
CA TYR A 202 -2.87 -3.70 14.47
C TYR A 202 -3.40 -3.05 13.18
N PHE A 203 -3.09 -1.77 12.95
CA PHE A 203 -3.52 -1.08 11.73
C PHE A 203 -2.83 -1.62 10.48
N ASN A 204 -1.56 -1.96 10.58
CA ASN A 204 -0.84 -2.59 9.49
C ASN A 204 -1.42 -3.94 9.10
N SER A 205 -1.98 -4.70 10.03
CA SER A 205 -2.67 -5.96 9.73
C SER A 205 -3.94 -5.75 8.90
N ILE A 206 -4.71 -4.70 9.19
CA ILE A 206 -5.89 -4.31 8.40
C ILE A 206 -5.45 -3.91 6.98
N ILE A 207 -4.47 -3.01 6.86
CA ILE A 207 -3.93 -2.53 5.59
C ILE A 207 -3.39 -3.71 4.74
N ASN A 208 -2.60 -4.58 5.35
CA ASN A 208 -2.02 -5.74 4.66
C ASN A 208 -3.10 -6.72 4.17
N THR A 209 -4.17 -6.91 4.94
CA THR A 209 -5.29 -7.76 4.54
C THR A 209 -5.99 -7.19 3.30
N ILE A 210 -6.26 -5.88 3.31
CA ILE A 210 -6.85 -5.18 2.17
C ILE A 210 -5.93 -5.27 0.94
N ASN A 211 -4.66 -4.89 1.10
CA ASN A 211 -3.69 -4.86 -0.01
C ASN A 211 -3.47 -6.25 -0.63
N SER A 212 -3.44 -7.30 0.19
CA SER A 212 -3.32 -8.68 -0.28
C SER A 212 -4.52 -9.11 -1.13
N LYS A 213 -5.73 -8.70 -0.74
CA LYS A 213 -6.94 -8.98 -1.54
C LYS A 213 -6.99 -8.19 -2.84
N LEU A 214 -6.60 -6.92 -2.80
CA LEU A 214 -6.48 -6.10 -4.00
C LEU A 214 -5.48 -6.68 -5.00
N LYS A 215 -4.32 -7.14 -4.52
CA LYS A 215 -3.32 -7.79 -5.36
C LYS A 215 -3.86 -9.06 -6.02
N GLN A 216 -4.55 -9.92 -5.26
CA GLN A 216 -5.18 -11.13 -5.80
C GLN A 216 -6.24 -10.83 -6.87
N SER A 217 -7.00 -9.74 -6.72
CA SER A 217 -8.02 -9.34 -7.70
C SER A 217 -7.44 -8.82 -9.00
N ASN A 218 -6.22 -8.27 -8.98
CA ASN A 218 -5.54 -7.71 -10.15
C ASN A 218 -4.73 -8.75 -10.94
N ASP A 219 -4.50 -9.93 -10.38
CA ASP A 219 -3.70 -11.01 -10.99
C ASP A 219 -4.56 -11.95 -11.90
N TRP A 220 -5.85 -11.61 -12.14
CA TRP A 220 -6.79 -12.29 -13.05
C TRP A 220 -6.90 -11.49 -14.35
#